data_1716d8643a7c7c21c74898721a55e2f0
#
_entry.id   1716d8643a7c7c21c74898721a55e2f0
#
_cell.length_a   1.000
_cell.length_b   1.000
_cell.length_c   1.000
_cell.angle_alpha   90.00
_cell.angle_beta   90.00
_cell.angle_gamma   90.00
#
_symmetry.space_group_name_H-M   'P 1'
#
loop_
_entity.id
_entity.type
_entity.pdbx_description
1 polymer ?
#
loop_
_entity_poly.entity_id
_entity_poly.type
_entity_poly.pdbx_seq_one_letter_code
_entity_poly.pdbx_strand_id
1 'polypeptide(L)'
;MRRAAVPSSEFLTHSADETIQRGREIGARLRARVLILLSGDLGAGKTTLTKGIVSAIGAATEDEVTSPTFTLVHRYDRAGRAYHVDLYRISGAHDLETLGLEDVFSEDAVVIVEWPDKLTLRVDWPVVRIQLEHVAEDTRRIVVVDDAGVLL
;
A
#
# COMPACT_ATOMS: atom_id res chain seq x y z
N MET A 1 -18.87 28.03 -5.22
CA MET A 1 -17.42 27.70 -5.29
C MET A 1 -17.23 26.31 -5.88
N ARG A 2 -16.38 26.22 -6.88
CA ARG A 2 -16.12 24.94 -7.52
C ARG A 2 -15.17 24.10 -6.66
N ARG A 3 -15.59 22.89 -6.34
CA ARG A 3 -14.72 21.98 -5.62
C ARG A 3 -13.54 21.56 -6.51
N ALA A 4 -12.34 21.64 -6.00
CA ALA A 4 -11.17 21.14 -6.72
C ALA A 4 -11.31 19.64 -6.99
N ALA A 5 -10.92 19.20 -8.17
CA ALA A 5 -10.86 17.77 -8.49
C ALA A 5 -9.84 17.08 -7.59
N VAL A 6 -10.17 15.88 -7.10
CA VAL A 6 -9.23 15.06 -6.33
C VAL A 6 -8.11 14.60 -7.28
N PRO A 7 -6.82 14.85 -6.94
CA PRO A 7 -5.72 14.35 -7.76
C PRO A 7 -5.76 12.84 -7.89
N SER A 8 -5.92 12.34 -9.11
CA SER A 8 -5.92 10.92 -9.37
C SER A 8 -5.15 10.62 -10.66
N SER A 9 -4.57 9.44 -10.70
CA SER A 9 -3.86 8.92 -11.87
C SER A 9 -4.32 7.49 -12.13
N GLU A 10 -4.40 7.13 -13.40
CA GLU A 10 -4.78 5.78 -13.80
C GLU A 10 -3.73 5.21 -14.73
N PHE A 11 -3.33 3.98 -14.48
CA PHE A 11 -2.32 3.27 -15.27
C PHE A 11 -2.81 1.89 -15.63
N LEU A 12 -2.41 1.42 -16.83
CA LEU A 12 -2.56 0.02 -17.21
C LEU A 12 -1.19 -0.62 -17.21
N THR A 13 -1.10 -1.83 -16.65
CA THR A 13 0.10 -2.65 -16.73
C THR A 13 -0.26 -3.97 -17.39
N HIS A 14 0.68 -4.55 -18.12
CA HIS A 14 0.45 -5.73 -18.95
C HIS A 14 1.32 -6.93 -18.54
N SER A 15 2.03 -6.81 -17.42
CA SER A 15 2.84 -7.89 -16.86
C SER A 15 3.11 -7.62 -15.38
N ALA A 16 3.56 -8.66 -14.67
CA ALA A 16 4.01 -8.49 -13.29
C ALA A 16 5.17 -7.50 -13.20
N ASP A 17 6.11 -7.57 -14.15
CA ASP A 17 7.25 -6.64 -14.17
C ASP A 17 6.82 -5.19 -14.35
N GLU A 18 5.83 -4.92 -15.19
CA GLU A 18 5.29 -3.56 -15.34
C GLU A 18 4.61 -3.08 -14.05
N THR A 19 3.89 -3.96 -13.38
CA THR A 19 3.25 -3.63 -12.09
C THR A 19 4.30 -3.32 -11.03
N ILE A 20 5.36 -4.10 -10.95
CA ILE A 20 6.48 -3.82 -10.04
C ILE A 20 7.11 -2.47 -10.37
N GLN A 21 7.33 -2.18 -11.65
CA GLN A 21 7.90 -0.90 -12.08
C GLN A 21 7.04 0.29 -11.67
N ARG A 22 5.72 0.17 -11.79
CA ARG A 22 4.82 1.22 -11.28
C ARG A 22 4.95 1.39 -9.77
N GLY A 23 5.09 0.27 -9.06
CA GLY A 23 5.35 0.31 -7.62
C GLY A 23 6.65 1.04 -7.29
N ARG A 24 7.72 0.80 -8.05
CA ARG A 24 8.99 1.51 -7.87
C ARG A 24 8.84 3.01 -8.08
N GLU A 25 8.11 3.42 -9.10
CA GLU A 25 7.85 4.84 -9.38
C GLU A 25 7.11 5.52 -8.23
N ILE A 26 6.12 4.84 -7.69
CA ILE A 26 5.38 5.33 -6.52
C ILE A 26 6.31 5.41 -5.30
N GLY A 27 7.00 4.32 -5.00
CA GLY A 27 7.87 4.23 -3.83
C GLY A 27 9.00 5.25 -3.84
N ALA A 28 9.54 5.57 -5.02
CA ALA A 28 10.61 6.55 -5.16
C ALA A 28 10.20 7.97 -4.74
N ARG A 29 8.91 8.25 -4.70
CA ARG A 29 8.37 9.56 -4.33
C ARG A 29 7.84 9.61 -2.90
N LEU A 30 7.84 8.48 -2.21
CA LEU A 30 7.30 8.40 -0.85
C LEU A 30 8.34 8.84 0.18
N ARG A 31 7.84 9.49 1.22
CA ARG A 31 8.60 9.83 2.42
C ARG A 31 7.81 9.40 3.63
N ALA A 32 8.50 8.96 4.68
CA ALA A 32 7.84 8.73 5.96
C ALA A 32 7.35 10.10 6.50
N ARG A 33 6.23 10.18 7.09
CA ARG A 33 5.22 9.15 7.38
C ARG A 33 4.13 9.22 6.32
N VAL A 34 3.77 8.12 5.74
CA VAL A 34 2.66 8.06 4.80
C VAL A 34 1.92 6.74 4.96
N LEU A 35 0.60 6.80 4.84
CA LEU A 35 -0.28 5.65 4.87
C LEU A 35 -0.79 5.37 3.46
N ILE A 36 -0.54 4.16 2.98
CA ILE A 36 -1.06 3.70 1.69
C ILE A 36 -2.19 2.71 1.96
N LEU A 37 -3.37 3.03 1.46
CA LEU A 37 -4.53 2.15 1.53
C LEU A 37 -4.67 1.45 0.18
N LEU A 38 -4.45 0.14 0.19
CA LEU A 38 -4.34 -0.67 -1.01
C LEU A 38 -5.53 -1.60 -1.12
N SER A 39 -6.34 -1.41 -2.14
CA SER A 39 -7.55 -2.17 -2.39
C SER A 39 -7.46 -2.97 -3.67
N GLY A 40 -8.18 -4.07 -3.74
CA GLY A 40 -8.27 -4.90 -4.92
C GLY A 40 -8.63 -6.33 -4.52
N ASP A 41 -9.27 -7.05 -5.43
CA ASP A 41 -9.62 -8.44 -5.20
C ASP A 41 -8.38 -9.33 -5.03
N LEU A 42 -8.56 -10.52 -4.48
CA LEU A 42 -7.50 -11.51 -4.41
C LEU A 42 -6.96 -11.76 -5.82
N GLY A 43 -5.65 -11.76 -5.97
CA GLY A 43 -5.01 -11.94 -7.27
C GLY A 43 -4.95 -10.69 -8.15
N ALA A 44 -5.37 -9.53 -7.65
CA ALA A 44 -5.35 -8.28 -8.43
C ALA A 44 -3.94 -7.71 -8.63
N GLY A 45 -2.93 -8.22 -7.90
CA GLY A 45 -1.55 -7.75 -8.01
C GLY A 45 -1.09 -6.84 -6.88
N LYS A 46 -1.78 -6.85 -5.74
CA LYS A 46 -1.43 -6.02 -4.58
C LYS A 46 -0.02 -6.31 -4.06
N THR A 47 0.32 -7.59 -3.88
CA THR A 47 1.66 -7.98 -3.44
C THR A 47 2.72 -7.60 -4.48
N THR A 48 2.41 -7.78 -5.75
CA THR A 48 3.31 -7.43 -6.85
C THR A 48 3.63 -5.93 -6.85
N LEU A 49 2.61 -5.09 -6.71
CA LEU A 49 2.81 -3.65 -6.60
C LEU A 49 3.63 -3.29 -5.36
N THR A 50 3.32 -3.93 -4.23
CA THR A 50 4.02 -3.70 -2.97
C THR A 50 5.51 -4.03 -3.06
N LYS A 51 5.89 -5.06 -3.83
CA LYS A 51 7.30 -5.39 -4.08
C LYS A 51 8.05 -4.18 -4.62
N GLY A 52 7.48 -3.50 -5.60
CA GLY A 52 8.07 -2.31 -6.18
C GLY A 52 8.16 -1.15 -5.21
N ILE A 53 7.07 -0.89 -4.49
CA ILE A 53 7.01 0.21 -3.52
C ILE A 53 8.07 0.03 -2.42
N VAL A 54 8.10 -1.15 -1.81
CA VAL A 54 9.00 -1.44 -0.67
C VAL A 54 10.46 -1.42 -1.11
N SER A 55 10.77 -1.94 -2.30
CA SER A 55 12.15 -1.93 -2.80
C SER A 55 12.62 -0.51 -3.10
N ALA A 56 11.77 0.34 -3.67
CA ALA A 56 12.13 1.72 -3.98
C ALA A 56 12.35 2.56 -2.72
N ILE A 57 11.64 2.25 -1.63
CA ILE A 57 11.87 2.88 -0.33
C ILE A 57 13.22 2.46 0.26
N GLY A 58 13.75 1.33 -0.17
CA GLY A 58 14.98 0.76 0.38
C GLY A 58 14.75 -0.11 1.61
N ALA A 59 13.51 -0.51 1.88
CA ALA A 59 13.16 -1.26 3.08
C ALA A 59 13.45 -2.76 2.93
N ALA A 60 13.37 -3.30 1.72
CA ALA A 60 13.68 -4.71 1.41
C ALA A 60 13.92 -4.86 -0.09
N THR A 61 14.46 -6.00 -0.50
CA THR A 61 14.51 -6.37 -1.93
C THR A 61 13.13 -6.87 -2.36
N GLU A 62 12.87 -6.86 -3.67
CA GLU A 62 11.59 -7.33 -4.20
C GLU A 62 11.30 -8.78 -3.81
N ASP A 63 12.33 -9.63 -3.83
CA ASP A 63 12.21 -11.05 -3.51
C ASP A 63 11.85 -11.30 -2.04
N GLU A 64 12.17 -10.38 -1.15
CA GLU A 64 11.87 -10.51 0.27
C GLU A 64 10.40 -10.18 0.58
N VAL A 65 9.72 -9.47 -0.32
CA VAL A 65 8.33 -9.04 -0.08
C VAL A 65 7.37 -10.16 -0.41
N THR A 66 6.58 -10.57 0.58
CA THR A 66 5.55 -11.59 0.45
C THR A 66 4.24 -11.08 1.04
N SER A 67 3.14 -11.79 0.72
CA SER A 67 1.83 -11.44 1.25
C SER A 67 1.74 -11.72 2.75
N PRO A 68 1.28 -10.77 3.58
CA PRO A 68 1.10 -10.98 5.01
C PRO A 68 -0.29 -11.56 5.37
N THR A 69 -0.96 -12.25 4.46
CA THR A 69 -2.33 -12.76 4.69
C THR A 69 -2.45 -13.59 5.96
N PHE A 70 -1.44 -14.40 6.28
CA PHE A 70 -1.46 -15.25 7.47
C PHE A 70 -0.74 -14.64 8.66
N THR A 71 0.33 -13.87 8.42
CA THR A 71 1.10 -13.21 9.47
C THR A 71 0.51 -11.88 9.89
N LEU A 72 -0.34 -11.29 9.05
CA LEU A 72 -1.08 -10.03 9.21
C LEU A 72 -0.19 -8.78 9.11
N VAL A 73 1.03 -8.79 9.62
CA VAL A 73 1.95 -7.65 9.56
C VAL A 73 3.35 -8.13 9.22
N HIS A 74 3.95 -7.54 8.16
CA HIS A 74 5.37 -7.70 7.86
C HIS A 74 6.07 -6.36 8.06
N ARG A 75 7.22 -6.38 8.71
CA ARG A 75 8.07 -5.21 8.89
C ARG A 75 9.32 -5.36 8.04
N TYR A 76 9.63 -4.35 7.25
CA TYR A 76 10.83 -4.28 6.43
C TYR A 76 11.63 -3.05 6.85
N ASP A 77 12.89 -3.23 7.21
CA ASP A 77 13.67 -2.16 7.84
C ASP A 77 15.15 -2.24 7.48
N ARG A 78 15.46 -2.30 6.18
CA ARG A 78 16.85 -2.37 5.73
C ARG A 78 17.51 -0.97 5.77
N ALA A 79 17.24 -0.12 4.80
CA ALA A 79 17.70 1.26 4.75
C ALA A 79 16.56 2.24 4.98
N GLY A 80 15.37 1.91 4.48
CA GLY A 80 14.12 2.57 4.78
C GLY A 80 13.24 1.66 5.63
N ARG A 81 12.13 2.17 6.14
CA ARG A 81 11.20 1.39 6.96
C ARG A 81 9.83 1.35 6.33
N ALA A 82 9.29 0.15 6.19
CA ALA A 82 7.95 -0.07 5.68
C ALA A 82 7.26 -1.17 6.48
N TYR A 83 5.97 -1.01 6.66
CA TYR A 83 5.10 -2.06 7.20
C TYR A 83 4.09 -2.43 6.13
N HIS A 84 3.86 -3.71 5.95
CA HIS A 84 2.83 -4.25 5.08
C HIS A 84 1.82 -4.97 5.96
N VAL A 85 0.60 -4.48 6.00
CA VAL A 85 -0.49 -4.96 6.86
C VAL A 85 -1.60 -5.51 5.99
N ASP A 86 -2.09 -6.70 6.29
CA ASP A 86 -3.21 -7.31 5.59
C ASP A 86 -4.34 -7.58 6.59
N LEU A 87 -5.46 -6.90 6.41
CA LEU A 87 -6.61 -7.00 7.30
C LEU A 87 -7.70 -7.96 6.79
N TYR A 88 -7.41 -8.71 5.72
CA TYR A 88 -8.40 -9.62 5.13
C TYR A 88 -9.03 -10.59 6.15
N ARG A 89 -8.22 -11.12 7.06
CA ARG A 89 -8.65 -12.11 8.05
C ARG A 89 -9.11 -11.51 9.38
N ILE A 90 -9.11 -10.19 9.49
CA ILE A 90 -9.57 -9.52 10.70
C ILE A 90 -11.10 -9.55 10.74
N SER A 91 -11.67 -9.96 11.88
CA SER A 91 -13.11 -10.10 12.06
C SER A 91 -13.65 -9.28 13.23
N GLY A 92 -13.23 -8.04 13.37
CA GLY A 92 -13.77 -7.12 14.35
C GLY A 92 -12.71 -6.30 15.07
N ALA A 93 -13.20 -5.36 15.90
CA ALA A 93 -12.33 -4.40 16.59
C ALA A 93 -11.33 -5.06 17.53
N HIS A 94 -11.73 -6.15 18.20
CA HIS A 94 -10.83 -6.87 19.13
C HIS A 94 -9.63 -7.47 18.38
N ASP A 95 -9.87 -8.12 17.24
CA ASP A 95 -8.80 -8.68 16.42
C ASP A 95 -7.85 -7.57 15.92
N LEU A 96 -8.43 -6.42 15.54
CA LEU A 96 -7.64 -5.29 15.09
C LEU A 96 -6.74 -4.76 16.21
N GLU A 97 -7.25 -4.65 17.42
CA GLU A 97 -6.48 -4.19 18.59
C GLU A 97 -5.27 -5.07 18.86
N THR A 98 -5.40 -6.38 18.67
CA THR A 98 -4.30 -7.32 18.96
C THR A 98 -3.12 -7.18 18.01
N LEU A 99 -3.27 -6.49 16.88
CA LEU A 99 -2.18 -6.28 15.93
C LEU A 99 -1.16 -5.23 16.39
N GLY A 100 -1.51 -4.39 17.35
CA GLY A 100 -0.61 -3.35 17.82
C GLY A 100 -0.31 -2.26 16.80
N LEU A 101 -1.28 -1.92 15.94
CA LEU A 101 -1.09 -0.93 14.88
C LEU A 101 -0.76 0.46 15.44
N GLU A 102 -1.18 0.77 16.65
CA GLU A 102 -0.83 2.05 17.29
C GLU A 102 0.68 2.22 17.40
N ASP A 103 1.40 1.14 17.72
CA ASP A 103 2.86 1.16 17.78
C ASP A 103 3.46 1.34 16.40
N VAL A 104 2.87 0.71 15.38
CA VAL A 104 3.30 0.87 13.99
C VAL A 104 3.20 2.33 13.57
N PHE A 105 2.08 2.99 13.86
CA PHE A 105 1.87 4.40 13.51
C PHE A 105 2.60 5.39 14.41
N SER A 106 3.37 4.92 15.38
CA SER A 106 4.26 5.78 16.16
C SER A 106 5.65 5.91 15.55
N GLU A 107 5.96 5.14 14.52
CA GLU A 107 7.27 5.11 13.89
C GLU A 107 7.33 5.95 12.60
N ASP A 108 8.54 6.32 12.19
CA ASP A 108 8.78 6.99 10.91
C ASP A 108 8.87 5.91 9.83
N ALA A 109 7.75 5.64 9.19
CA ALA A 109 7.64 4.54 8.24
C ALA A 109 6.63 4.86 7.14
N VAL A 110 6.70 4.07 6.07
CA VAL A 110 5.62 3.95 5.10
C VAL A 110 4.80 2.73 5.49
N VAL A 111 3.51 2.91 5.70
CA VAL A 111 2.61 1.81 6.09
C VAL A 111 1.65 1.53 4.95
N ILE A 112 1.63 0.28 4.49
CA ILE A 112 0.77 -0.19 3.40
C ILE A 112 -0.26 -1.12 4.02
N VAL A 113 -1.54 -0.77 3.91
CA VAL A 113 -2.64 -1.55 4.47
C VAL A 113 -3.52 -2.10 3.35
N GLU A 114 -3.62 -3.43 3.26
CA GLU A 114 -4.56 -4.12 2.37
C GLU A 114 -5.86 -4.35 3.12
N TRP A 115 -6.98 -4.33 2.38
CA TRP A 115 -8.33 -4.40 2.93
C TRP A 115 -8.60 -3.26 3.92
N PRO A 116 -8.40 -2.01 3.47
CA PRO A 116 -8.42 -0.85 4.36
C PRO A 116 -9.78 -0.56 4.99
N ASP A 117 -10.86 -1.13 4.44
CA ASP A 117 -12.21 -0.96 4.99
C ASP A 117 -12.30 -1.44 6.44
N LYS A 118 -11.42 -2.36 6.83
CA LYS A 118 -11.38 -2.91 8.19
C LYS A 118 -10.53 -2.09 9.15
N LEU A 119 -9.83 -1.07 8.64
CA LEU A 119 -9.01 -0.19 9.47
C LEU A 119 -9.90 0.85 10.12
N THR A 120 -10.13 0.72 11.42
CA THR A 120 -10.93 1.65 12.19
C THR A 120 -10.10 2.63 13.01
N LEU A 121 -8.79 2.42 13.05
CA LEU A 121 -7.85 3.30 13.72
C LEU A 121 -7.74 4.64 12.98
N ARG A 122 -7.85 5.75 13.71
CA ARG A 122 -7.66 7.07 13.14
C ARG A 122 -6.16 7.39 13.07
N VAL A 123 -5.71 7.79 11.88
CA VAL A 123 -4.30 8.11 11.63
C VAL A 123 -4.21 9.49 10.98
N ASP A 124 -3.40 10.37 11.56
CA ASP A 124 -3.20 11.75 11.06
C ASP A 124 -2.02 11.84 10.08
N TRP A 125 -1.80 10.81 9.31
CA TRP A 125 -0.77 10.79 8.28
C TRP A 125 -1.36 11.15 6.92
N PRO A 126 -0.55 11.70 6.01
CA PRO A 126 -0.96 11.78 4.61
C PRO A 126 -1.34 10.41 4.09
N VAL A 127 -2.42 10.34 3.31
CA VAL A 127 -2.96 9.08 2.80
C VAL A 127 -2.92 9.06 1.28
N VAL A 128 -2.39 7.96 0.73
CA VAL A 128 -2.49 7.66 -0.69
C VAL A 128 -3.36 6.43 -0.84
N ARG A 129 -4.40 6.51 -1.66
CA ARG A 129 -5.28 5.37 -1.94
C ARG A 129 -4.90 4.79 -3.29
N ILE A 130 -4.72 3.47 -3.31
CA ILE A 130 -4.40 2.76 -4.54
C ILE A 130 -5.40 1.61 -4.69
N GLN A 131 -6.03 1.55 -5.87
CA GLN A 131 -6.95 0.47 -6.19
C GLN A 131 -6.41 -0.29 -7.40
N LEU A 132 -6.35 -1.62 -7.28
CA LEU A 132 -5.97 -2.50 -8.37
C LEU A 132 -7.16 -3.31 -8.84
N GLU A 133 -7.28 -3.44 -10.15
CA GLU A 133 -8.32 -4.23 -10.80
C GLU A 133 -7.68 -5.14 -11.84
N HIS A 134 -8.04 -6.42 -11.80
CA HIS A 134 -7.68 -7.38 -12.84
C HIS A 134 -8.62 -7.17 -14.01
N VAL A 135 -8.08 -6.67 -15.13
CA VAL A 135 -8.89 -6.35 -16.32
C VAL A 135 -8.96 -7.53 -17.27
N ALA A 136 -7.83 -8.14 -17.59
CA ALA A 136 -7.74 -9.30 -18.49
C ALA A 136 -6.37 -9.96 -18.29
N GLU A 137 -6.29 -11.28 -18.31
CA GLU A 137 -5.04 -12.06 -18.19
C GLU A 137 -3.96 -11.39 -17.31
N ASP A 138 -2.95 -10.80 -17.96
CA ASP A 138 -1.87 -10.12 -17.28
C ASP A 138 -2.10 -8.61 -17.14
N THR A 139 -3.22 -8.10 -17.60
CA THR A 139 -3.52 -6.66 -17.58
C THR A 139 -4.17 -6.26 -16.26
N ARG A 140 -3.61 -5.22 -15.66
CA ARG A 140 -4.10 -4.64 -14.41
C ARG A 140 -4.36 -3.15 -14.61
N ARG A 141 -5.42 -2.65 -13.98
CA ARG A 141 -5.68 -1.21 -13.88
C ARG A 141 -5.30 -0.78 -12.47
N ILE A 142 -4.50 0.28 -12.39
CA ILE A 142 -4.04 0.84 -11.13
C ILE A 142 -4.55 2.27 -11.06
N VAL A 143 -5.37 2.58 -10.06
CA VAL A 143 -5.87 3.93 -9.81
C VAL A 143 -5.25 4.45 -8.53
N VAL A 144 -4.58 5.59 -8.62
CA VAL A 144 -3.91 6.23 -7.49
C VAL A 144 -4.61 7.54 -7.17
N VAL A 145 -5.09 7.69 -5.95
CA VAL A 145 -5.72 8.91 -5.46
C VAL A 145 -4.83 9.50 -4.37
N ASP A 146 -4.29 10.68 -4.63
CA ASP A 146 -3.28 11.33 -3.79
C ASP A 146 -3.77 12.72 -3.36
N ASP A 147 -4.70 12.75 -2.41
CA ASP A 147 -5.32 13.99 -1.94
C ASP A 147 -4.31 14.97 -1.34
N ALA A 148 -3.31 14.45 -0.66
CA ALA A 148 -2.33 15.28 0.04
C ALA A 148 -1.14 15.71 -0.84
N GLY A 149 -1.09 15.26 -2.10
CA GLY A 149 0.00 15.59 -3.02
C GLY A 149 1.34 14.97 -2.64
N VAL A 150 1.33 13.81 -2.01
CA VAL A 150 2.54 13.12 -1.52
C VAL A 150 3.46 12.74 -2.68
N LEU A 151 2.89 12.40 -3.83
CA LEU A 151 3.62 11.89 -4.99
C LEU A 151 4.03 12.99 -5.98
N LEU A 152 3.75 14.22 -5.66
CA LEU A 152 4.11 15.36 -6.51
C LEU A 152 5.60 15.73 -6.43
#